data_6ced6d93b4893183e7150120782ebca2
#
_entry.id   6ced6d93b4893183e7150120782ebca2
#
_cell.length_a   1.000
_cell.length_b   1.000
_cell.length_c   1.000
_cell.angle_alpha   90.00
_cell.angle_beta   90.00
_cell.angle_gamma   90.00
#
_symmetry.space_group_name_H-M   'P 1'
#
loop_
_entity.id
_entity.type
_entity.pdbx_description
1 polymer ?
#
loop_
_entity_poly.entity_id
_entity_poly.type
_entity_poly.pdbx_seq_one_letter_code
_entity_poly.pdbx_strand_id
1 'polypeptide(L)'
;MKFQIFKNGKVVDNFTLCGAYLFGGDGIGIRKAQITFKNGFIDCMKSNLETAGLALLWPVEGFGKVLLPTTCLPERERPYNLNVEIARAKLMQIVNKREDWLFLNNTEVLADLLEEAQDLFIQAIQNISLPSKASKLADESLKKAIVSSEKLAIKQAESLFNTRATNHGLGRGCFGCRIDPLEIDNPVYLEKLLELFGSVTIPINWAQIEPRKGYFDFSTIDACVDILSRKKLTLSAGPLLSFSKWSLPKWLLRSGVGFEKIRETAYRFVSEVVSRYSSAIRAWFVLGGLNAFNHFGFGFEQILEMTRAANMAVKQASDRAFKIVEVSNPWGEYYMTTPNSIPPLVYMDMVVQSGIHFDAFGLQVRFGKNQTGMHVRDMMQISAILDCFGPIAKPLYMTNVEIPSQDGKGLYDGKVAGIWHGQWNESRQAQWIEQFYKIALSKQYVNSVTYANLIDTADSSIRNSGLLTDELESKESFRTLKKLHDGIFSR
;
A
#
# COMPACT_ATOMS: atom_id res chain seq x y z
N MET A 1 -20.43 -5.87 -19.88
CA MET A 1 -20.81 -4.61 -19.21
C MET A 1 -20.15 -3.45 -19.91
N LYS A 2 -20.88 -2.35 -20.18
CA LYS A 2 -20.38 -1.25 -21.00
C LYS A 2 -20.54 0.09 -20.28
N PHE A 3 -19.52 0.95 -20.31
CA PHE A 3 -19.53 2.28 -19.73
C PHE A 3 -19.25 3.34 -20.80
N GLN A 4 -20.00 4.44 -20.75
CA GLN A 4 -19.74 5.62 -21.57
C GLN A 4 -19.04 6.69 -20.71
N ILE A 5 -18.01 7.33 -21.26
CA ILE A 5 -17.20 8.35 -20.58
C ILE A 5 -17.51 9.73 -21.17
N PHE A 6 -17.62 10.70 -20.27
CA PHE A 6 -17.82 12.10 -20.64
C PHE A 6 -16.72 12.98 -20.02
N LYS A 7 -16.32 14.01 -20.75
CA LYS A 7 -15.49 15.11 -20.25
C LYS A 7 -16.16 16.44 -20.60
N ASN A 8 -16.48 17.24 -19.60
CA ASN A 8 -17.23 18.49 -19.79
C ASN A 8 -18.56 18.30 -20.55
N GLY A 9 -19.21 17.16 -20.35
CA GLY A 9 -20.46 16.79 -20.99
C GLY A 9 -20.34 16.32 -22.45
N LYS A 10 -19.14 16.15 -22.99
CA LYS A 10 -18.91 15.57 -24.32
C LYS A 10 -18.35 14.16 -24.18
N VAL A 11 -18.76 13.26 -25.08
CA VAL A 11 -18.18 11.92 -25.14
C VAL A 11 -16.68 12.05 -25.44
N VAL A 12 -15.88 11.22 -24.75
CA VAL A 12 -14.42 11.25 -24.87
C VAL A 12 -13.95 10.39 -26.03
N ASP A 13 -13.15 10.94 -26.94
CA ASP A 13 -12.63 10.20 -28.09
C ASP A 13 -11.39 9.36 -27.77
N ASN A 14 -10.64 9.75 -26.74
CA ASN A 14 -9.45 9.03 -26.28
C ASN A 14 -9.39 9.00 -24.74
N PHE A 15 -9.15 7.80 -24.17
CA PHE A 15 -9.02 7.59 -22.75
C PHE A 15 -8.01 6.47 -22.44
N THR A 16 -7.15 6.71 -21.45
CA THR A 16 -6.12 5.76 -21.04
C THR A 16 -6.60 4.95 -19.86
N LEU A 17 -6.65 3.62 -19.99
CA LEU A 17 -7.10 2.67 -18.96
C LEU A 17 -6.01 2.36 -17.92
N CYS A 18 -5.35 3.40 -17.37
CA CYS A 18 -4.33 3.19 -16.33
C CYS A 18 -4.97 2.64 -15.05
N GLY A 19 -4.38 1.58 -14.50
CA GLY A 19 -4.84 0.95 -13.26
C GLY A 19 -6.22 0.31 -13.34
N ALA A 20 -6.78 0.13 -14.55
CA ALA A 20 -8.13 -0.41 -14.71
C ALA A 20 -8.20 -1.89 -14.34
N TYR A 21 -9.17 -2.25 -13.50
CA TYR A 21 -9.50 -3.64 -13.18
C TYR A 21 -10.98 -3.79 -12.83
N LEU A 22 -11.50 -5.02 -13.00
CA LEU A 22 -12.84 -5.39 -12.54
C LEU A 22 -12.75 -6.12 -11.19
N PHE A 23 -13.73 -5.89 -10.34
CA PHE A 23 -13.84 -6.54 -9.02
C PHE A 23 -15.27 -6.99 -8.75
N GLY A 24 -15.41 -8.06 -7.95
CA GLY A 24 -16.69 -8.61 -7.50
C GLY A 24 -17.27 -7.88 -6.27
N GLY A 25 -18.43 -8.34 -5.79
CA GLY A 25 -19.08 -7.82 -4.59
C GLY A 25 -18.26 -8.00 -3.30
N ASP A 26 -17.32 -8.94 -3.31
CA ASP A 26 -16.34 -9.19 -2.26
C ASP A 26 -15.10 -8.27 -2.32
N GLY A 27 -15.04 -7.35 -3.29
CA GLY A 27 -13.90 -6.48 -3.54
C GLY A 27 -12.70 -7.16 -4.21
N ILE A 28 -12.80 -8.45 -4.54
CA ILE A 28 -11.71 -9.22 -5.18
C ILE A 28 -11.72 -8.99 -6.69
N GLY A 29 -10.53 -8.80 -7.26
CA GLY A 29 -10.35 -8.65 -8.69
C GLY A 29 -10.86 -9.87 -9.48
N ILE A 30 -11.53 -9.65 -10.61
CA ILE A 30 -12.08 -10.72 -11.45
C ILE A 30 -11.01 -11.19 -12.43
N ARG A 31 -10.61 -12.47 -12.32
CA ARG A 31 -9.60 -13.08 -13.20
C ARG A 31 -10.07 -13.18 -14.65
N LYS A 32 -9.12 -13.05 -15.58
CA LYS A 32 -9.34 -13.15 -17.02
C LYS A 32 -10.34 -12.15 -17.60
N ALA A 33 -10.68 -11.11 -16.84
CA ALA A 33 -11.48 -10.02 -17.36
C ALA A 33 -10.69 -9.23 -18.42
N GLN A 34 -11.38 -8.75 -19.44
CA GLN A 34 -10.81 -7.89 -20.47
C GLN A 34 -11.48 -6.53 -20.42
N ILE A 35 -10.67 -5.48 -20.46
CA ILE A 35 -11.15 -4.09 -20.43
C ILE A 35 -10.54 -3.39 -21.64
N THR A 36 -11.38 -2.85 -22.52
CA THR A 36 -10.95 -2.14 -23.73
C THR A 36 -11.67 -0.81 -23.85
N PHE A 37 -11.02 0.19 -24.43
CA PHE A 37 -11.63 1.47 -24.73
C PHE A 37 -11.74 1.66 -26.25
N LYS A 38 -12.94 2.00 -26.73
CA LYS A 38 -13.19 2.30 -28.13
C LYS A 38 -14.39 3.24 -28.29
N ASN A 39 -14.22 4.29 -29.10
CA ASN A 39 -15.30 5.22 -29.48
C ASN A 39 -16.11 5.78 -28.31
N GLY A 40 -15.44 6.19 -27.24
CA GLY A 40 -16.07 6.78 -26.04
C GLY A 40 -16.66 5.77 -25.06
N PHE A 41 -16.42 4.47 -25.29
CA PHE A 41 -16.92 3.39 -24.42
C PHE A 41 -15.79 2.55 -23.85
N ILE A 42 -15.92 2.17 -22.58
CA ILE A 42 -15.17 1.07 -21.99
C ILE A 42 -16.04 -0.19 -22.07
N ASP A 43 -15.53 -1.19 -22.76
CA ASP A 43 -16.12 -2.53 -22.82
C ASP A 43 -15.40 -3.43 -21.82
N CYS A 44 -16.17 -3.99 -20.88
CA CYS A 44 -15.71 -4.90 -19.84
C CYS A 44 -16.30 -6.28 -20.10
N MET A 45 -15.45 -7.25 -20.43
CA MET A 45 -15.84 -8.65 -20.63
C MET A 45 -15.34 -9.50 -19.47
N LYS A 46 -16.18 -10.36 -18.94
CA LYS A 46 -15.88 -11.30 -17.86
C LYS A 46 -16.59 -12.63 -18.12
N SER A 47 -16.10 -13.69 -17.48
CA SER A 47 -16.58 -15.06 -17.73
C SER A 47 -17.88 -15.43 -17.00
N ASN A 48 -18.29 -14.63 -16.00
CA ASN A 48 -19.50 -14.88 -15.23
C ASN A 48 -20.53 -13.74 -15.44
N LEU A 49 -21.78 -13.94 -15.01
CA LEU A 49 -22.86 -12.97 -15.09
C LEU A 49 -23.10 -12.20 -13.77
N GLU A 50 -22.26 -12.43 -12.77
CA GLU A 50 -22.36 -11.75 -11.48
C GLU A 50 -22.17 -10.24 -11.63
N THR A 51 -22.64 -9.47 -10.65
CA THR A 51 -22.39 -8.03 -10.59
C THR A 51 -20.90 -7.75 -10.46
N ALA A 52 -20.44 -6.68 -11.09
CA ALA A 52 -19.03 -6.28 -11.01
C ALA A 52 -18.88 -4.77 -10.96
N GLY A 53 -17.83 -4.31 -10.29
CA GLY A 53 -17.38 -2.94 -10.31
C GLY A 53 -16.18 -2.76 -11.23
N LEU A 54 -16.01 -1.54 -11.76
CA LEU A 54 -14.84 -1.11 -12.50
C LEU A 54 -14.09 -0.09 -11.67
N ALA A 55 -12.80 -0.31 -11.43
CA ALA A 55 -11.90 0.67 -10.84
C ALA A 55 -10.88 1.11 -11.88
N LEU A 56 -10.54 2.39 -11.90
CA LEU A 56 -9.54 2.95 -12.81
C LEU A 56 -9.04 4.30 -12.32
N LEU A 57 -7.92 4.75 -12.87
CA LEU A 57 -7.35 6.05 -12.56
C LEU A 57 -8.22 7.16 -13.17
N TRP A 58 -8.92 7.93 -12.34
CA TRP A 58 -9.90 8.94 -12.74
C TRP A 58 -9.46 10.36 -12.37
N PRO A 59 -9.52 11.31 -13.32
CA PRO A 59 -9.22 12.72 -13.02
C PRO A 59 -10.40 13.36 -12.29
N VAL A 60 -10.11 14.10 -11.22
CA VAL A 60 -11.07 14.93 -10.48
C VAL A 60 -10.54 16.34 -10.46
N GLU A 61 -11.32 17.27 -11.03
CA GLU A 61 -10.92 18.68 -11.14
C GLU A 61 -10.64 19.32 -9.77
N GLY A 62 -9.50 20.01 -9.65
CA GLY A 62 -9.08 20.64 -8.40
C GLY A 62 -8.56 19.70 -7.32
N PHE A 63 -8.66 18.37 -7.53
CA PHE A 63 -8.17 17.38 -6.58
C PHE A 63 -6.93 16.62 -7.10
N GLY A 64 -7.02 16.08 -8.30
CA GLY A 64 -5.92 15.31 -8.87
C GLY A 64 -6.39 14.17 -9.77
N LYS A 65 -5.63 13.09 -9.81
CA LYS A 65 -5.96 11.89 -10.57
C LYS A 65 -5.69 10.67 -9.69
N VAL A 66 -6.73 10.05 -9.20
CA VAL A 66 -6.66 8.93 -8.25
C VAL A 66 -7.46 7.73 -8.74
N LEU A 67 -7.13 6.55 -8.27
CA LEU A 67 -7.82 5.34 -8.65
C LEU A 67 -9.16 5.26 -7.91
N LEU A 68 -10.26 5.36 -8.66
CA LEU A 68 -11.63 5.36 -8.14
C LEU A 68 -12.42 4.16 -8.66
N PRO A 69 -13.21 3.48 -7.82
CA PRO A 69 -14.11 2.41 -8.21
C PRO A 69 -15.50 2.95 -8.57
N THR A 70 -16.26 2.17 -9.34
CA THR A 70 -17.73 2.23 -9.37
C THR A 70 -18.28 1.35 -8.24
N THR A 71 -19.61 1.35 -8.05
CA THR A 71 -20.29 0.27 -7.32
C THR A 71 -20.30 -1.00 -8.17
N CYS A 72 -20.65 -2.16 -7.56
CA CYS A 72 -20.93 -3.37 -8.32
C CYS A 72 -22.26 -3.24 -9.05
N LEU A 73 -22.24 -3.44 -10.35
CA LEU A 73 -23.34 -3.21 -11.28
C LEU A 73 -23.71 -4.52 -12.01
N PRO A 74 -24.99 -4.78 -12.30
CA PRO A 74 -25.40 -5.92 -13.10
C PRO A 74 -25.08 -5.73 -14.60
N GLU A 75 -25.05 -6.82 -15.35
CA GLU A 75 -24.99 -6.75 -16.81
C GLU A 75 -26.28 -6.15 -17.35
N ARG A 76 -26.15 -5.27 -18.35
CA ARG A 76 -27.26 -4.72 -19.13
C ARG A 76 -26.80 -4.26 -20.51
N GLU A 77 -27.73 -4.17 -21.45
CA GLU A 77 -27.46 -3.72 -22.83
C GLU A 77 -27.12 -2.23 -22.90
N ARG A 78 -27.91 -1.40 -22.18
CA ARG A 78 -27.69 0.06 -22.17
C ARG A 78 -26.42 0.39 -21.39
N PRO A 79 -25.49 1.17 -22.00
CA PRO A 79 -24.27 1.56 -21.30
C PRO A 79 -24.53 2.35 -20.01
N TYR A 80 -23.68 2.17 -19.02
CA TYR A 80 -23.63 3.00 -17.83
C TYR A 80 -22.93 4.33 -18.12
N ASN A 81 -23.35 5.40 -17.49
CA ASN A 81 -22.60 6.65 -17.46
C ASN A 81 -21.53 6.53 -16.38
N LEU A 82 -20.25 6.40 -16.79
CA LEU A 82 -19.15 6.13 -15.84
C LEU A 82 -18.98 7.25 -14.81
N ASN A 83 -19.16 8.51 -15.22
CA ASN A 83 -19.07 9.67 -14.31
C ASN A 83 -20.08 9.55 -13.15
N VAL A 84 -21.32 9.17 -13.48
CA VAL A 84 -22.40 8.97 -12.49
C VAL A 84 -22.09 7.81 -11.55
N GLU A 85 -21.58 6.69 -12.07
CA GLU A 85 -21.31 5.51 -11.25
C GLU A 85 -20.10 5.69 -10.31
N ILE A 86 -19.07 6.43 -10.73
CA ILE A 86 -17.95 6.81 -9.84
C ILE A 86 -18.44 7.76 -8.73
N ALA A 87 -19.24 8.78 -9.06
CA ALA A 87 -19.81 9.67 -8.05
C ALA A 87 -20.71 8.92 -7.05
N ARG A 88 -21.54 7.99 -7.54
CA ARG A 88 -22.36 7.09 -6.71
C ARG A 88 -21.50 6.32 -5.72
N ALA A 89 -20.45 5.66 -6.21
CA ALA A 89 -19.58 4.84 -5.37
C ALA A 89 -18.88 5.68 -4.28
N LYS A 90 -18.44 6.91 -4.62
CA LYS A 90 -17.80 7.80 -3.65
C LYS A 90 -18.76 8.25 -2.56
N LEU A 91 -19.97 8.62 -2.92
CA LEU A 91 -21.02 9.00 -1.94
C LEU A 91 -21.39 7.81 -1.04
N MET A 92 -21.58 6.61 -1.61
CA MET A 92 -21.85 5.40 -0.81
C MET A 92 -20.72 5.08 0.16
N GLN A 93 -19.45 5.23 -0.27
CA GLN A 93 -18.30 5.06 0.62
C GLN A 93 -18.36 6.01 1.83
N ILE A 94 -18.74 7.27 1.60
CA ILE A 94 -18.85 8.26 2.67
C ILE A 94 -19.97 7.88 3.64
N VAL A 95 -21.16 7.52 3.13
CA VAL A 95 -22.31 7.13 3.96
C VAL A 95 -21.97 5.95 4.84
N ASN A 96 -21.43 4.87 4.26
CA ASN A 96 -21.04 3.67 5.01
C ASN A 96 -20.01 3.98 6.10
N LYS A 97 -19.01 4.84 5.81
CA LYS A 97 -18.00 5.21 6.81
C LYS A 97 -18.52 6.14 7.89
N ARG A 98 -19.50 6.99 7.59
CA ARG A 98 -20.12 7.84 8.63
C ARG A 98 -20.90 7.04 9.67
N GLU A 99 -21.54 5.95 9.25
CA GLU A 99 -22.24 5.03 10.17
C GLU A 99 -21.25 4.37 11.14
N ASP A 100 -20.04 4.01 10.67
CA ASP A 100 -18.97 3.46 11.51
C ASP A 100 -18.35 4.49 12.47
N TRP A 101 -18.42 5.81 12.15
CA TRP A 101 -17.71 6.88 12.84
C TRP A 101 -18.65 7.75 13.70
N LEU A 102 -19.20 7.19 14.75
CA LEU A 102 -20.20 7.79 15.63
C LEU A 102 -19.79 9.13 16.29
N PHE A 103 -18.51 9.50 16.30
CA PHE A 103 -17.99 10.67 17.01
C PHE A 103 -17.91 11.96 16.18
N LEU A 104 -18.31 11.96 14.90
CA LEU A 104 -18.16 13.11 13.99
C LEU A 104 -19.40 14.04 13.92
N ASN A 105 -20.28 14.01 14.90
CA ASN A 105 -21.57 14.71 14.86
C ASN A 105 -21.53 16.24 14.84
N ASN A 106 -20.35 16.90 14.90
CA ASN A 106 -20.22 18.36 15.08
C ASN A 106 -19.36 19.05 14.02
N THR A 107 -19.60 18.84 12.71
CA THR A 107 -18.89 19.60 11.69
C THR A 107 -19.84 20.13 10.63
N GLU A 108 -20.50 21.26 10.92
CA GLU A 108 -21.45 21.94 10.03
C GLU A 108 -20.90 22.14 8.61
N VAL A 109 -19.68 22.69 8.47
CA VAL A 109 -19.08 22.94 7.14
C VAL A 109 -18.86 21.66 6.30
N LEU A 110 -18.60 20.52 6.94
CA LEU A 110 -18.47 19.24 6.21
C LEU A 110 -19.82 18.65 5.87
N ALA A 111 -20.84 18.91 6.68
CA ALA A 111 -22.21 18.52 6.40
C ALA A 111 -22.72 19.25 5.15
N ASP A 112 -22.52 20.56 5.07
CA ASP A 112 -22.94 21.39 3.92
C ASP A 112 -22.34 20.91 2.60
N LEU A 113 -21.01 20.68 2.57
CA LEU A 113 -20.32 20.17 1.37
C LEU A 113 -20.82 18.80 0.94
N LEU A 114 -21.17 17.94 1.87
CA LEU A 114 -21.67 16.62 1.57
C LEU A 114 -23.13 16.68 1.09
N GLU A 115 -23.95 17.53 1.69
CA GLU A 115 -25.33 17.78 1.28
C GLU A 115 -25.37 18.33 -0.15
N GLU A 116 -24.54 19.34 -0.45
CA GLU A 116 -24.40 19.85 -1.82
C GLU A 116 -23.96 18.76 -2.81
N ALA A 117 -23.04 17.86 -2.41
CA ALA A 117 -22.62 16.75 -3.26
C ALA A 117 -23.75 15.77 -3.51
N GLN A 118 -24.59 15.47 -2.49
CA GLN A 118 -25.75 14.60 -2.60
C GLN A 118 -26.82 15.23 -3.50
N ASP A 119 -27.12 16.51 -3.34
CA ASP A 119 -28.10 17.24 -4.15
C ASP A 119 -27.70 17.24 -5.64
N LEU A 120 -26.44 17.51 -5.94
CA LEU A 120 -25.91 17.44 -7.30
C LEU A 120 -26.01 16.03 -7.88
N PHE A 121 -25.80 15.01 -7.06
CA PHE A 121 -25.94 13.62 -7.48
C PHE A 121 -27.42 13.26 -7.75
N ILE A 122 -28.34 13.69 -6.90
CA ILE A 122 -29.78 13.51 -7.11
C ILE A 122 -30.21 14.15 -8.42
N GLN A 123 -29.74 15.39 -8.70
CA GLN A 123 -30.00 16.05 -9.97
C GLN A 123 -29.38 15.29 -11.16
N ALA A 124 -28.17 14.67 -10.99
CA ALA A 124 -27.57 13.84 -12.03
C ALA A 124 -28.44 12.63 -12.35
N ILE A 125 -29.00 11.96 -11.34
CA ILE A 125 -29.90 10.82 -11.52
C ILE A 125 -31.22 11.25 -12.18
N GLN A 126 -31.82 12.36 -11.78
CA GLN A 126 -33.02 12.91 -12.40
C GLN A 126 -32.84 13.22 -13.90
N ASN A 127 -31.60 13.55 -14.30
CA ASN A 127 -31.23 13.84 -15.68
C ASN A 127 -30.54 12.68 -16.38
N ILE A 128 -30.65 11.44 -15.92
CA ILE A 128 -29.92 10.27 -16.46
C ILE A 128 -30.25 9.96 -17.94
N SER A 129 -31.41 10.39 -18.42
CA SER A 129 -31.80 10.32 -19.84
C SER A 129 -31.06 11.34 -20.73
N LEU A 130 -30.41 12.32 -20.13
CA LEU A 130 -29.59 13.35 -20.78
C LEU A 130 -28.11 13.15 -20.35
N PRO A 131 -27.39 12.17 -20.92
CA PRO A 131 -26.10 11.73 -20.39
C PRO A 131 -25.03 12.83 -20.25
N SER A 132 -25.05 13.79 -21.17
CA SER A 132 -24.16 14.98 -21.15
C SER A 132 -24.41 15.86 -19.91
N LYS A 133 -25.67 16.08 -19.54
CA LYS A 133 -26.05 16.87 -18.36
C LYS A 133 -25.81 16.09 -17.08
N ALA A 134 -26.18 14.82 -17.07
CA ALA A 134 -25.97 13.92 -15.94
C ALA A 134 -24.48 13.79 -15.58
N SER A 135 -23.58 13.66 -16.59
CA SER A 135 -22.15 13.56 -16.35
C SER A 135 -21.55 14.83 -15.73
N LYS A 136 -21.96 16.02 -16.18
CA LYS A 136 -21.49 17.30 -15.59
C LYS A 136 -21.88 17.42 -14.12
N LEU A 137 -23.14 17.12 -13.80
CA LEU A 137 -23.64 17.16 -12.43
C LEU A 137 -22.94 16.12 -11.54
N ALA A 138 -22.66 14.93 -12.09
CA ALA A 138 -21.93 13.88 -11.40
C ALA A 138 -20.47 14.28 -11.15
N ASP A 139 -19.78 14.94 -12.10
CA ASP A 139 -18.42 15.42 -11.92
C ASP A 139 -18.33 16.48 -10.80
N GLU A 140 -19.28 17.42 -10.76
CA GLU A 140 -19.35 18.43 -9.69
C GLU A 140 -19.69 17.78 -8.32
N SER A 141 -20.59 16.79 -8.30
CA SER A 141 -20.86 15.99 -7.11
C SER A 141 -19.60 15.28 -6.62
N LEU A 142 -18.89 14.57 -7.51
CA LEU A 142 -17.66 13.84 -7.18
C LEU A 142 -16.58 14.76 -6.63
N LYS A 143 -16.41 15.96 -7.22
CA LYS A 143 -15.45 16.96 -6.77
C LYS A 143 -15.68 17.38 -5.32
N LYS A 144 -16.94 17.62 -4.93
CA LYS A 144 -17.31 17.94 -3.55
C LYS A 144 -17.20 16.72 -2.63
N ALA A 145 -17.68 15.56 -3.08
CA ALA A 145 -17.66 14.33 -2.31
C ALA A 145 -16.24 13.86 -1.96
N ILE A 146 -15.29 13.92 -2.89
CA ILE A 146 -13.91 13.47 -2.62
C ILE A 146 -13.22 14.36 -1.59
N VAL A 147 -13.39 15.68 -1.68
CA VAL A 147 -12.85 16.64 -0.71
C VAL A 147 -13.46 16.43 0.68
N SER A 148 -14.78 16.25 0.75
CA SER A 148 -15.48 15.97 2.01
C SER A 148 -15.02 14.64 2.61
N SER A 149 -14.85 13.60 1.79
CA SER A 149 -14.41 12.29 2.23
C SER A 149 -13.02 12.31 2.88
N GLU A 150 -12.06 13.03 2.27
CA GLU A 150 -10.73 13.16 2.84
C GLU A 150 -10.73 13.95 4.14
N LYS A 151 -11.41 15.09 4.17
CA LYS A 151 -11.53 15.88 5.40
C LYS A 151 -12.15 15.07 6.55
N LEU A 152 -13.15 14.24 6.27
CA LEU A 152 -13.75 13.33 7.24
C LEU A 152 -12.73 12.30 7.75
N ALA A 153 -12.03 11.63 6.83
CA ALA A 153 -11.05 10.61 7.18
C ALA A 153 -9.88 11.18 8.01
N ILE A 154 -9.38 12.35 7.62
CA ILE A 154 -8.29 13.03 8.33
C ILE A 154 -8.75 13.48 9.71
N LYS A 155 -9.93 14.10 9.84
CA LYS A 155 -10.45 14.59 11.13
C LYS A 155 -10.68 13.45 12.11
N GLN A 156 -11.24 12.32 11.64
CA GLN A 156 -11.38 11.10 12.42
C GLN A 156 -10.01 10.57 12.87
N ALA A 157 -9.06 10.50 11.96
CA ALA A 157 -7.72 10.04 12.24
C ALA A 157 -6.99 10.94 13.24
N GLU A 158 -7.09 12.25 13.11
CA GLU A 158 -6.48 13.22 14.05
C GLU A 158 -7.04 13.08 15.47
N SER A 159 -8.34 12.92 15.60
CA SER A 159 -8.98 12.72 16.90
C SER A 159 -8.47 11.45 17.60
N LEU A 160 -8.48 10.32 16.88
CA LEU A 160 -8.04 9.03 17.42
C LEU A 160 -6.53 8.99 17.66
N PHE A 161 -5.74 9.56 16.74
CA PHE A 161 -4.29 9.67 16.87
C PHE A 161 -3.90 10.49 18.12
N ASN A 162 -4.50 11.66 18.32
CA ASN A 162 -4.25 12.49 19.47
C ASN A 162 -4.63 11.79 20.78
N THR A 163 -5.77 11.11 20.81
CA THR A 163 -6.19 10.29 21.96
C THR A 163 -5.17 9.20 22.26
N ARG A 164 -4.70 8.48 21.24
CA ARG A 164 -3.70 7.44 21.40
C ARG A 164 -2.35 7.99 21.87
N ALA A 165 -1.91 9.11 21.31
CA ALA A 165 -0.66 9.78 21.72
C ALA A 165 -0.71 10.26 23.18
N THR A 166 -1.83 10.89 23.59
CA THR A 166 -2.02 11.39 24.96
C THR A 166 -2.06 10.24 25.98
N ASN A 167 -2.64 9.11 25.63
CA ASN A 167 -2.71 7.93 26.49
C ASN A 167 -1.45 7.06 26.47
N HIS A 168 -0.33 7.57 25.97
CA HIS A 168 0.96 6.85 25.82
C HIS A 168 0.83 5.52 25.04
N GLY A 169 -0.17 5.41 24.16
CA GLY A 169 -0.39 4.23 23.31
C GLY A 169 0.55 4.12 22.11
N LEU A 170 1.49 5.08 21.95
CA LEU A 170 2.52 5.08 20.91
C LEU A 170 3.90 5.00 21.54
N GLY A 171 4.68 3.96 21.20
CA GLY A 171 6.10 3.85 21.57
C GLY A 171 7.00 4.50 20.52
N ARG A 172 8.24 4.88 20.88
CA ARG A 172 9.20 5.49 19.93
C ARG A 172 9.42 4.66 18.67
N GLY A 173 9.33 3.34 18.76
CA GLY A 173 9.44 2.42 17.61
C GLY A 173 8.29 2.50 16.60
N CYS A 174 7.23 3.29 16.85
CA CYS A 174 6.14 3.44 15.88
C CYS A 174 6.55 4.24 14.63
N PHE A 175 7.64 5.02 14.70
CA PHE A 175 8.31 5.64 13.55
C PHE A 175 9.51 4.78 13.17
N GLY A 176 9.41 4.10 12.04
CA GLY A 176 10.45 3.24 11.50
C GLY A 176 11.00 3.73 10.16
N CYS A 177 12.22 3.31 9.84
CA CYS A 177 12.83 3.54 8.55
C CYS A 177 13.55 2.27 8.06
N ARG A 178 13.43 1.98 6.77
CA ARG A 178 14.28 0.99 6.10
C ARG A 178 15.60 1.67 5.76
N ILE A 179 16.70 1.10 6.20
CA ILE A 179 18.02 1.67 5.94
C ILE A 179 18.52 1.37 4.53
N ASP A 180 19.39 2.24 4.03
CA ASP A 180 20.29 1.91 2.93
C ASP A 180 21.58 1.35 3.53
N PRO A 181 21.94 0.08 3.30
CA PRO A 181 23.15 -0.50 3.83
C PRO A 181 24.44 0.17 3.30
N LEU A 182 24.38 0.82 2.14
CA LEU A 182 25.55 1.49 1.55
C LEU A 182 25.88 2.82 2.25
N GLU A 183 24.92 3.40 2.96
CA GLU A 183 25.07 4.67 3.68
C GLU A 183 25.31 4.46 5.19
N ILE A 184 25.41 3.22 5.66
CA ILE A 184 25.45 2.94 7.10
C ILE A 184 26.69 3.51 7.81
N ASP A 185 27.81 3.65 7.10
CA ASP A 185 29.06 4.23 7.61
C ASP A 185 29.08 5.77 7.54
N ASN A 186 28.09 6.39 6.90
CA ASN A 186 28.00 7.83 6.74
C ASN A 186 27.47 8.48 8.04
N PRO A 187 28.27 9.30 8.74
CA PRO A 187 27.86 9.89 10.02
C PRO A 187 26.67 10.83 9.91
N VAL A 188 26.53 11.57 8.79
CA VAL A 188 25.39 12.48 8.57
C VAL A 188 24.12 11.68 8.34
N TYR A 189 24.18 10.59 7.58
CA TYR A 189 23.06 9.67 7.38
C TYR A 189 22.59 9.09 8.72
N LEU A 190 23.51 8.60 9.55
CA LEU A 190 23.19 8.06 10.87
C LEU A 190 22.61 9.10 11.82
N GLU A 191 23.13 10.31 11.82
CA GLU A 191 22.59 11.40 12.63
C GLU A 191 21.11 11.66 12.27
N LYS A 192 20.81 11.81 10.98
CA LYS A 192 19.44 12.01 10.47
C LYS A 192 18.53 10.83 10.80
N LEU A 193 19.03 9.60 10.65
CA LEU A 193 18.27 8.39 11.00
C LEU A 193 17.87 8.39 12.48
N LEU A 194 18.85 8.67 13.38
CA LEU A 194 18.64 8.68 14.84
C LEU A 194 17.82 9.87 15.34
N GLU A 195 17.82 10.97 14.59
CA GLU A 195 17.05 12.17 14.91
C GLU A 195 15.54 11.93 14.89
N LEU A 196 15.08 11.01 14.05
CA LEU A 196 13.64 10.82 13.77
C LEU A 196 13.13 9.42 14.13
N PHE A 197 13.90 8.36 13.91
CA PHE A 197 13.39 7.01 13.94
C PHE A 197 13.78 6.25 15.21
N GLY A 198 12.79 5.58 15.82
CA GLY A 198 12.99 4.70 16.98
C GLY A 198 13.14 3.21 16.59
N SER A 199 12.83 2.87 15.34
CA SER A 199 13.02 1.54 14.78
C SER A 199 13.61 1.59 13.38
N VAL A 200 14.41 0.58 13.04
CA VAL A 200 15.00 0.46 11.70
C VAL A 200 14.86 -0.95 11.18
N THR A 201 14.75 -1.07 9.86
CA THR A 201 14.70 -2.35 9.15
C THR A 201 15.92 -2.50 8.27
N ILE A 202 16.73 -3.53 8.53
CA ILE A 202 17.85 -3.93 7.70
C ILE A 202 17.31 -4.77 6.53
N PRO A 203 17.48 -4.34 5.27
CA PRO A 203 17.02 -5.10 4.12
C PRO A 203 17.82 -6.39 3.96
N ILE A 204 17.11 -7.49 3.77
CA ILE A 204 17.71 -8.80 3.45
C ILE A 204 17.43 -9.10 1.98
N ASN A 205 18.47 -9.42 1.22
CA ASN A 205 18.34 -9.84 -0.17
C ASN A 205 19.04 -11.18 -0.38
N TRP A 206 18.26 -12.23 -0.62
CA TRP A 206 18.81 -13.59 -0.79
C TRP A 206 19.84 -13.67 -1.92
N ALA A 207 19.57 -13.00 -3.05
CA ALA A 207 20.49 -13.01 -4.19
C ALA A 207 21.87 -12.38 -3.89
N GLN A 208 21.91 -11.41 -2.97
CA GLN A 208 23.15 -10.74 -2.54
C GLN A 208 23.89 -11.56 -1.50
N ILE A 209 23.15 -12.11 -0.51
CA ILE A 209 23.76 -12.87 0.60
C ILE A 209 24.23 -14.25 0.14
N GLU A 210 23.51 -14.94 -0.76
CA GLU A 210 23.92 -16.26 -1.31
C GLU A 210 24.08 -16.17 -2.84
N PRO A 211 25.09 -15.44 -3.36
CA PRO A 211 25.30 -15.24 -4.79
C PRO A 211 25.67 -16.55 -5.52
N ARG A 212 26.23 -17.51 -4.82
CA ARG A 212 26.51 -18.89 -5.25
C ARG A 212 25.99 -19.86 -4.21
N LYS A 213 25.43 -20.98 -4.64
CA LYS A 213 24.85 -22.00 -3.77
C LYS A 213 25.80 -22.44 -2.66
N GLY A 214 25.40 -22.22 -1.40
CA GLY A 214 26.17 -22.56 -0.21
C GLY A 214 27.29 -21.58 0.15
N TYR A 215 27.49 -20.53 -0.61
CA TYR A 215 28.44 -19.48 -0.29
C TYR A 215 27.67 -18.23 0.18
N PHE A 216 27.84 -17.87 1.45
CA PHE A 216 27.16 -16.75 2.09
C PHE A 216 28.13 -15.57 2.26
N ASP A 217 27.73 -14.40 1.80
CA ASP A 217 28.39 -13.13 2.05
C ASP A 217 27.52 -12.29 2.99
N PHE A 218 27.96 -12.18 4.23
CA PHE A 218 27.28 -11.42 5.27
C PHE A 218 27.89 -10.05 5.54
N SER A 219 28.97 -9.68 4.83
CA SER A 219 29.77 -8.49 5.11
C SER A 219 28.96 -7.21 5.27
N THR A 220 28.00 -6.97 4.35
CA THR A 220 27.11 -5.80 4.38
C THR A 220 26.18 -5.80 5.60
N ILE A 221 25.62 -6.95 5.94
CA ILE A 221 24.69 -7.07 7.08
C ILE A 221 25.45 -6.99 8.40
N ASP A 222 26.65 -7.61 8.49
CA ASP A 222 27.52 -7.52 9.66
C ASP A 222 27.84 -6.05 9.98
N ALA A 223 28.24 -5.25 8.98
CA ALA A 223 28.50 -3.82 9.17
C ALA A 223 27.27 -3.07 9.70
N CYS A 224 26.10 -3.33 9.13
CA CYS A 224 24.85 -2.71 9.59
C CYS A 224 24.54 -3.08 11.06
N VAL A 225 24.65 -4.36 11.41
CA VAL A 225 24.33 -4.86 12.75
C VAL A 225 25.34 -4.31 13.77
N ASP A 226 26.63 -4.29 13.44
CA ASP A 226 27.70 -3.78 14.32
C ASP A 226 27.50 -2.31 14.69
N ILE A 227 27.09 -1.49 13.72
CA ILE A 227 26.86 -0.06 13.95
C ILE A 227 25.55 0.17 14.71
N LEU A 228 24.45 -0.45 14.24
CA LEU A 228 23.10 -0.17 14.73
C LEU A 228 22.82 -0.79 16.10
N SER A 229 23.40 -1.97 16.43
CA SER A 229 23.23 -2.62 17.73
C SER A 229 23.72 -1.79 18.91
N ARG A 230 24.66 -0.87 18.66
CA ARG A 230 25.19 0.08 19.68
C ARG A 230 24.29 1.31 19.86
N LYS A 231 23.24 1.44 19.05
CA LYS A 231 22.30 2.56 19.12
C LYS A 231 21.01 2.15 19.86
N LYS A 232 20.31 3.13 20.42
CA LYS A 232 19.04 2.88 21.12
C LYS A 232 17.88 2.74 20.11
N LEU A 233 17.98 1.75 19.21
CA LEU A 233 17.01 1.47 18.15
C LEU A 233 16.42 0.07 18.30
N THR A 234 15.16 -0.08 17.91
CA THR A 234 14.58 -1.40 17.71
C THR A 234 14.99 -1.91 16.32
N LEU A 235 15.77 -3.01 16.28
CA LEU A 235 16.23 -3.59 15.04
C LEU A 235 15.25 -4.64 14.52
N SER A 236 14.91 -4.53 13.27
CA SER A 236 14.20 -5.55 12.47
C SER A 236 14.97 -5.83 11.19
N ALA A 237 14.73 -6.98 10.57
CA ALA A 237 15.34 -7.29 9.27
C ALA A 237 14.39 -8.05 8.36
N GLY A 238 14.56 -7.88 7.06
CA GLY A 238 13.82 -8.60 6.04
C GLY A 238 13.38 -7.77 4.83
N PRO A 239 12.51 -8.37 3.96
CA PRO A 239 12.01 -9.73 4.08
C PRO A 239 13.10 -10.80 3.93
N LEU A 240 13.05 -11.85 4.74
CA LEU A 240 14.00 -12.97 4.64
C LEU A 240 13.87 -13.68 3.30
N LEU A 241 12.64 -13.93 2.89
CA LEU A 241 12.31 -14.50 1.60
C LEU A 241 11.38 -13.56 0.81
N SER A 242 11.75 -13.29 -0.42
CA SER A 242 10.88 -12.69 -1.43
C SER A 242 10.98 -13.51 -2.72
N PHE A 243 9.85 -13.94 -3.25
CA PHE A 243 9.79 -14.73 -4.48
C PHE A 243 9.59 -13.86 -5.73
N SER A 244 10.05 -12.61 -5.68
CA SER A 244 10.22 -11.78 -6.86
C SER A 244 11.50 -12.19 -7.61
N LYS A 245 11.49 -12.10 -8.94
CA LYS A 245 12.64 -12.47 -9.78
C LYS A 245 13.94 -11.78 -9.35
N TRP A 246 13.83 -10.55 -8.83
CA TRP A 246 14.98 -9.70 -8.47
C TRP A 246 15.62 -10.07 -7.11
N SER A 247 14.86 -10.72 -6.25
CA SER A 247 15.32 -11.11 -4.92
C SER A 247 15.88 -12.53 -4.86
N LEU A 248 15.70 -13.31 -5.93
CA LEU A 248 16.09 -14.71 -6.01
C LEU A 248 17.51 -14.88 -6.58
N PRO A 249 18.35 -15.74 -5.99
CA PRO A 249 19.67 -16.04 -6.51
C PRO A 249 19.63 -16.60 -7.94
N LYS A 250 20.55 -16.14 -8.80
CA LYS A 250 20.62 -16.59 -10.20
C LYS A 250 20.79 -18.10 -10.34
N TRP A 251 21.50 -18.73 -9.41
CA TRP A 251 21.70 -20.18 -9.43
C TRP A 251 20.39 -20.95 -9.16
N LEU A 252 19.49 -20.39 -8.34
CA LEU A 252 18.17 -20.97 -8.05
C LEU A 252 17.22 -20.82 -9.24
N LEU A 253 17.28 -19.69 -9.95
CA LEU A 253 16.46 -19.43 -11.15
C LEU A 253 16.81 -20.33 -12.34
N ARG A 254 18.04 -20.81 -12.42
CA ARG A 254 18.53 -21.64 -13.56
C ARG A 254 18.24 -23.13 -13.41
N SER A 255 17.82 -23.58 -12.27
CA SER A 255 17.94 -24.99 -11.91
C SER A 255 16.75 -25.88 -12.27
N GLY A 256 15.60 -25.32 -12.73
CA GLY A 256 14.40 -26.11 -13.00
C GLY A 256 13.92 -26.94 -11.78
N VAL A 257 14.17 -26.44 -10.56
CA VAL A 257 14.05 -27.17 -9.30
C VAL A 257 12.58 -27.25 -8.86
N GLY A 258 12.17 -28.43 -8.44
CA GLY A 258 10.83 -28.64 -7.86
C GLY A 258 10.65 -27.94 -6.51
N PHE A 259 9.37 -27.77 -6.11
CA PHE A 259 8.95 -27.06 -4.89
C PHE A 259 9.70 -27.52 -3.63
N GLU A 260 9.79 -28.84 -3.41
CA GLU A 260 10.42 -29.40 -2.21
C GLU A 260 11.87 -28.91 -2.04
N LYS A 261 12.62 -28.88 -3.15
CA LYS A 261 14.00 -28.41 -3.11
C LYS A 261 14.12 -26.91 -2.90
N ILE A 262 13.20 -26.13 -3.45
CA ILE A 262 13.12 -24.67 -3.19
C ILE A 262 12.81 -24.44 -1.70
N ARG A 263 11.85 -25.18 -1.13
CA ARG A 263 11.46 -25.10 0.28
C ARG A 263 12.63 -25.44 1.22
N GLU A 264 13.34 -26.55 0.97
CA GLU A 264 14.51 -26.93 1.77
C GLU A 264 15.61 -25.85 1.70
N THR A 265 15.85 -25.31 0.50
CA THR A 265 16.88 -24.27 0.30
C THR A 265 16.50 -22.97 0.99
N ALA A 266 15.25 -22.56 0.89
CA ALA A 266 14.70 -21.39 1.59
C ALA A 266 14.79 -21.56 3.11
N TYR A 267 14.42 -22.73 3.61
CA TYR A 267 14.52 -23.07 5.04
C TYR A 267 15.95 -22.92 5.54
N ARG A 268 16.95 -23.50 4.84
CA ARG A 268 18.36 -23.38 5.18
C ARG A 268 18.81 -21.91 5.18
N PHE A 269 18.50 -21.15 4.13
CA PHE A 269 18.84 -19.74 4.04
C PHE A 269 18.31 -18.94 5.23
N VAL A 270 17.02 -19.11 5.55
CA VAL A 270 16.37 -18.44 6.71
C VAL A 270 17.08 -18.81 8.01
N SER A 271 17.36 -20.10 8.21
CA SER A 271 18.04 -20.59 9.43
C SER A 271 19.43 -19.98 9.59
N GLU A 272 20.24 -19.91 8.52
CA GLU A 272 21.58 -19.32 8.55
C GLU A 272 21.54 -17.81 8.90
N VAL A 273 20.66 -17.05 8.24
CA VAL A 273 20.54 -15.60 8.50
C VAL A 273 20.06 -15.35 9.93
N VAL A 274 18.99 -16.01 10.37
CA VAL A 274 18.39 -15.76 11.68
C VAL A 274 19.33 -16.20 12.80
N SER A 275 19.96 -17.39 12.70
CA SER A 275 20.90 -17.88 13.70
C SER A 275 22.08 -16.91 13.91
N ARG A 276 22.58 -16.30 12.81
CA ARG A 276 23.70 -15.36 12.88
C ARG A 276 23.37 -14.08 13.65
N TYR A 277 22.14 -13.56 13.47
CA TYR A 277 21.78 -12.22 13.97
C TYR A 277 20.73 -12.22 15.09
N SER A 278 20.30 -13.36 15.59
CA SER A 278 19.24 -13.49 16.61
C SER A 278 19.53 -12.79 17.95
N SER A 279 20.81 -12.52 18.24
CA SER A 279 21.22 -11.77 19.44
C SER A 279 20.93 -10.27 19.33
N ALA A 280 21.00 -9.71 18.11
CA ALA A 280 20.82 -8.28 17.84
C ALA A 280 19.42 -7.95 17.28
N ILE A 281 18.87 -8.82 16.44
CA ILE A 281 17.62 -8.60 15.71
C ILE A 281 16.51 -9.46 16.31
N ARG A 282 15.44 -8.80 16.77
CA ARG A 282 14.28 -9.50 17.36
C ARG A 282 13.10 -9.65 16.41
N ALA A 283 12.86 -8.68 15.51
CA ALA A 283 11.74 -8.69 14.59
C ALA A 283 12.19 -9.06 13.17
N TRP A 284 11.53 -10.04 12.57
CA TRP A 284 11.86 -10.58 11.26
C TRP A 284 10.67 -10.50 10.32
N PHE A 285 10.83 -9.85 9.19
CA PHE A 285 9.88 -9.95 8.10
C PHE A 285 10.19 -11.25 7.35
N VAL A 286 9.37 -12.27 7.64
CA VAL A 286 9.69 -13.65 7.25
C VAL A 286 9.51 -13.85 5.75
N LEU A 287 8.40 -13.35 5.22
CA LEU A 287 8.04 -13.45 3.79
C LEU A 287 7.60 -12.09 3.27
N GLY A 288 8.14 -11.69 2.14
CA GLY A 288 7.80 -10.43 1.44
C GLY A 288 6.80 -10.66 0.32
N GLY A 289 5.51 -10.50 0.62
CA GLY A 289 4.45 -10.40 -0.37
C GLY A 289 4.25 -11.64 -1.26
N LEU A 290 4.38 -12.85 -0.72
CA LEU A 290 4.17 -14.09 -1.47
C LEU A 290 2.75 -14.22 -2.04
N ASN A 291 1.79 -13.49 -1.49
CA ASN A 291 0.44 -13.36 -2.03
C ASN A 291 0.41 -12.80 -3.47
N ALA A 292 1.36 -11.92 -3.82
CA ALA A 292 1.45 -11.22 -5.10
C ALA A 292 2.68 -11.59 -5.93
N PHE A 293 3.83 -11.84 -5.27
CA PHE A 293 5.11 -12.12 -5.92
C PHE A 293 5.45 -13.61 -5.82
N ASN A 294 5.15 -14.35 -6.87
CA ASN A 294 5.25 -15.81 -6.92
C ASN A 294 5.92 -16.24 -8.23
N HIS A 295 7.23 -15.97 -8.35
CA HIS A 295 8.00 -16.24 -9.59
C HIS A 295 7.96 -17.70 -10.02
N PHE A 296 7.96 -18.63 -9.08
CA PHE A 296 7.93 -20.07 -9.39
C PHE A 296 6.53 -20.62 -9.69
N GLY A 297 5.50 -19.80 -9.60
CA GLY A 297 4.13 -20.22 -9.86
C GLY A 297 3.59 -21.23 -8.86
N PHE A 298 4.01 -21.15 -7.61
CA PHE A 298 3.50 -22.01 -6.53
C PHE A 298 1.98 -22.03 -6.49
N GLY A 299 1.41 -23.22 -6.38
CA GLY A 299 -0.01 -23.37 -6.11
C GLY A 299 -0.36 -22.93 -4.68
N PHE A 300 -1.65 -22.87 -4.41
CA PHE A 300 -2.22 -22.41 -3.16
C PHE A 300 -1.63 -23.12 -1.91
N GLU A 301 -1.61 -24.45 -1.93
CA GLU A 301 -1.06 -25.26 -0.84
C GLU A 301 0.45 -25.02 -0.65
N GLN A 302 1.17 -24.86 -1.76
CA GLN A 302 2.61 -24.60 -1.73
C GLN A 302 2.93 -23.21 -1.16
N ILE A 303 2.09 -22.21 -1.40
CA ILE A 303 2.23 -20.87 -0.80
C ILE A 303 2.08 -20.97 0.73
N LEU A 304 1.07 -21.69 1.23
CA LEU A 304 0.90 -21.89 2.67
C LEU A 304 2.02 -22.73 3.28
N GLU A 305 2.44 -23.81 2.59
CA GLU A 305 3.54 -24.64 3.06
C GLU A 305 4.87 -23.88 3.11
N MET A 306 5.15 -23.02 2.12
CA MET A 306 6.31 -22.15 2.14
C MET A 306 6.23 -21.14 3.30
N THR A 307 5.04 -20.57 3.54
CA THR A 307 4.81 -19.66 4.67
C THR A 307 5.05 -20.37 6.00
N ARG A 308 4.57 -21.61 6.15
CA ARG A 308 4.79 -22.45 7.34
C ARG A 308 6.27 -22.76 7.53
N ALA A 309 6.93 -23.25 6.48
CA ALA A 309 8.34 -23.66 6.53
C ALA A 309 9.25 -22.47 6.89
N ALA A 310 9.04 -21.30 6.31
CA ALA A 310 9.81 -20.11 6.63
C ALA A 310 9.63 -19.66 8.09
N ASN A 311 8.37 -19.64 8.61
CA ASN A 311 8.10 -19.31 10.01
C ASN A 311 8.68 -20.33 10.98
N MET A 312 8.68 -21.62 10.62
CA MET A 312 9.32 -22.69 11.41
C MET A 312 10.84 -22.52 11.46
N ALA A 313 11.49 -22.19 10.33
CA ALA A 313 12.92 -21.93 10.27
C ALA A 313 13.33 -20.79 11.21
N VAL A 314 12.58 -19.67 11.20
CA VAL A 314 12.81 -18.56 12.13
C VAL A 314 12.65 -19.01 13.58
N LYS A 315 11.57 -19.74 13.90
CA LYS A 315 11.29 -20.24 15.27
C LYS A 315 12.38 -21.18 15.79
N GLN A 316 12.89 -22.07 14.94
CA GLN A 316 13.96 -23.01 15.34
C GLN A 316 15.31 -22.31 15.50
N ALA A 317 15.59 -21.30 14.67
CA ALA A 317 16.82 -20.51 14.77
C ALA A 317 16.80 -19.53 15.98
N SER A 318 15.60 -19.07 16.39
CA SER A 318 15.43 -18.16 17.52
C SER A 318 14.04 -18.28 18.13
N ASP A 319 13.96 -18.79 19.34
CA ASP A 319 12.71 -18.94 20.10
C ASP A 319 12.01 -17.61 20.44
N ARG A 320 12.80 -16.53 20.53
CA ARG A 320 12.35 -15.18 20.91
C ARG A 320 12.06 -14.29 19.71
N ALA A 321 12.20 -14.81 18.49
CA ALA A 321 11.99 -14.04 17.27
C ALA A 321 10.53 -13.64 17.13
N PHE A 322 10.30 -12.35 16.89
CA PHE A 322 9.01 -11.79 16.51
C PHE A 322 8.87 -11.89 14.99
N LYS A 323 7.87 -12.62 14.51
CA LYS A 323 7.70 -13.00 13.11
C LYS A 323 6.57 -12.21 12.45
N ILE A 324 6.89 -11.50 11.39
CA ILE A 324 5.96 -10.69 10.61
C ILE A 324 5.82 -11.31 9.22
N VAL A 325 4.60 -11.61 8.80
CA VAL A 325 4.28 -12.05 7.43
C VAL A 325 3.81 -10.85 6.64
N GLU A 326 4.55 -10.46 5.61
CA GLU A 326 4.20 -9.29 4.80
C GLU A 326 3.20 -9.64 3.69
N VAL A 327 2.26 -8.73 3.49
CA VAL A 327 1.27 -8.71 2.43
C VAL A 327 1.51 -7.50 1.54
N SER A 328 1.71 -7.72 0.27
CA SER A 328 1.90 -6.66 -0.72
C SER A 328 0.59 -6.34 -1.44
N ASN A 329 0.52 -5.10 -1.94
CA ASN A 329 -0.60 -4.60 -2.74
C ASN A 329 -1.97 -4.84 -2.07
N PRO A 330 -2.27 -4.15 -0.96
CA PRO A 330 -3.39 -4.46 -0.08
C PRO A 330 -4.78 -4.37 -0.72
N TRP A 331 -4.93 -3.71 -1.87
CA TRP A 331 -6.19 -3.68 -2.64
C TRP A 331 -6.39 -4.87 -3.58
N GLY A 332 -5.35 -5.69 -3.83
CA GLY A 332 -5.47 -6.95 -4.56
C GLY A 332 -5.68 -6.84 -6.07
N GLU A 333 -5.42 -5.67 -6.70
CA GLU A 333 -5.61 -5.47 -8.14
C GLU A 333 -4.83 -6.48 -9.00
N TYR A 334 -3.67 -6.92 -8.51
CA TYR A 334 -2.81 -7.91 -9.18
C TYR A 334 -3.50 -9.25 -9.43
N TYR A 335 -4.50 -9.59 -8.63
CA TYR A 335 -5.20 -10.87 -8.71
C TYR A 335 -5.85 -11.09 -10.08
N MET A 336 -6.30 -10.03 -10.74
CA MET A 336 -6.86 -10.08 -12.08
C MET A 336 -5.85 -10.59 -13.12
N THR A 337 -4.59 -10.18 -13.01
CA THR A 337 -3.57 -10.37 -14.06
C THR A 337 -2.44 -11.33 -13.67
N THR A 338 -2.24 -11.60 -12.39
CA THR A 338 -1.13 -12.43 -11.88
C THR A 338 -1.62 -13.85 -11.60
N PRO A 339 -1.21 -14.85 -12.41
CA PRO A 339 -1.53 -16.25 -12.13
C PRO A 339 -0.98 -16.70 -10.77
N ASN A 340 -1.65 -17.68 -10.15
CA ASN A 340 -1.22 -18.29 -8.89
C ASN A 340 -0.94 -17.27 -7.76
N SER A 341 -1.62 -16.13 -7.80
CA SER A 341 -1.65 -15.15 -6.71
C SER A 341 -2.87 -15.37 -5.82
N ILE A 342 -2.86 -14.80 -4.61
CA ILE A 342 -3.95 -14.89 -3.64
C ILE A 342 -4.35 -13.47 -3.22
N PRO A 343 -5.65 -13.14 -3.17
CA PRO A 343 -6.10 -11.84 -2.66
C PRO A 343 -5.61 -11.58 -1.24
N PRO A 344 -5.29 -10.32 -0.87
CA PRO A 344 -4.63 -10.01 0.40
C PRO A 344 -5.38 -10.55 1.63
N LEU A 345 -6.67 -10.23 1.77
CA LEU A 345 -7.48 -10.68 2.90
C LEU A 345 -7.61 -12.20 2.94
N VAL A 346 -7.80 -12.85 1.79
CA VAL A 346 -7.88 -14.31 1.69
C VAL A 346 -6.57 -14.95 2.15
N TYR A 347 -5.41 -14.43 1.71
CA TYR A 347 -4.12 -14.93 2.14
C TYR A 347 -3.92 -14.79 3.66
N MET A 348 -4.25 -13.62 4.24
CA MET A 348 -4.13 -13.38 5.67
C MET A 348 -5.02 -14.35 6.48
N ASP A 349 -6.26 -14.49 6.08
CA ASP A 349 -7.23 -15.37 6.73
C ASP A 349 -6.76 -16.84 6.69
N MET A 350 -6.29 -17.28 5.53
CA MET A 350 -5.73 -18.62 5.37
C MET A 350 -4.49 -18.90 6.23
N VAL A 351 -3.57 -17.93 6.31
CA VAL A 351 -2.38 -18.05 7.16
C VAL A 351 -2.78 -18.21 8.63
N VAL A 352 -3.79 -17.44 9.08
CA VAL A 352 -4.34 -17.57 10.45
C VAL A 352 -5.00 -18.92 10.65
N GLN A 353 -5.90 -19.33 9.75
CA GLN A 353 -6.66 -20.58 9.87
C GLN A 353 -5.80 -21.83 9.74
N SER A 354 -4.66 -21.74 9.03
CA SER A 354 -3.72 -22.86 8.87
C SER A 354 -2.94 -23.20 10.15
N GLY A 355 -3.10 -22.45 11.24
CA GLY A 355 -2.35 -22.66 12.48
C GLY A 355 -0.85 -22.35 12.35
N ILE A 356 -0.46 -21.50 11.40
CA ILE A 356 0.92 -21.03 11.26
C ILE A 356 1.24 -20.09 12.41
N HIS A 357 2.31 -20.39 13.15
CA HIS A 357 2.75 -19.56 14.28
C HIS A 357 3.56 -18.34 13.79
N PHE A 358 2.93 -17.19 13.80
CA PHE A 358 3.52 -15.88 13.53
C PHE A 358 2.88 -14.81 14.45
N ASP A 359 3.48 -13.64 14.54
CA ASP A 359 3.11 -12.66 15.57
C ASP A 359 2.30 -11.47 14.99
N ALA A 360 2.59 -11.05 13.76
CA ALA A 360 1.96 -9.90 13.12
C ALA A 360 1.92 -10.00 11.60
N PHE A 361 1.09 -9.18 10.97
CA PHE A 361 1.15 -8.93 9.54
C PHE A 361 1.86 -7.61 9.22
N GLY A 362 2.55 -7.59 8.08
CA GLY A 362 3.12 -6.41 7.47
C GLY A 362 2.35 -5.99 6.23
N LEU A 363 2.11 -4.69 6.05
CA LEU A 363 1.49 -4.14 4.85
C LEU A 363 2.43 -3.16 4.15
N GLN A 364 2.49 -3.25 2.82
CA GLN A 364 3.26 -2.34 1.98
C GLN A 364 2.32 -1.39 1.24
N VAL A 365 2.53 -0.08 1.38
CA VAL A 365 1.77 0.97 0.69
C VAL A 365 2.72 1.87 -0.07
N ARG A 366 2.74 1.72 -1.39
CA ARG A 366 3.63 2.46 -2.28
C ARG A 366 2.83 3.05 -3.44
N PHE A 367 2.97 4.33 -3.71
CA PHE A 367 2.25 5.01 -4.78
C PHE A 367 3.18 5.86 -5.65
N GLY A 368 2.73 6.20 -6.86
CA GLY A 368 3.45 7.09 -7.77
C GLY A 368 4.20 6.38 -8.90
N LYS A 369 3.81 5.15 -9.21
CA LYS A 369 4.31 4.40 -10.37
C LYS A 369 3.17 3.75 -11.13
N ASN A 370 3.18 3.81 -12.45
CA ASN A 370 2.22 3.11 -13.29
C ASN A 370 2.51 1.60 -13.30
N GLN A 371 2.22 0.99 -12.18
CA GLN A 371 2.33 -0.44 -11.93
C GLN A 371 1.16 -0.86 -11.04
N THR A 372 0.65 -2.06 -11.25
CA THR A 372 -0.43 -2.64 -10.45
C THR A 372 -0.13 -2.53 -8.95
N GLY A 373 -1.08 -1.99 -8.18
CA GLY A 373 -0.94 -1.76 -6.74
C GLY A 373 -0.23 -0.47 -6.34
N MET A 374 0.31 0.31 -7.31
CA MET A 374 1.05 1.55 -7.04
C MET A 374 0.36 2.81 -7.57
N HIS A 375 -0.88 2.71 -8.03
CA HIS A 375 -1.66 3.88 -8.44
C HIS A 375 -2.18 4.62 -7.22
N VAL A 376 -2.11 5.95 -7.28
CA VAL A 376 -2.49 6.84 -6.16
C VAL A 376 -3.96 6.69 -5.78
N ARG A 377 -4.24 6.71 -4.48
CA ARG A 377 -5.58 6.65 -3.88
C ARG A 377 -5.80 7.82 -2.93
N ASP A 378 -7.05 8.16 -2.67
CA ASP A 378 -7.41 9.18 -1.67
C ASP A 378 -7.30 8.65 -0.23
N MET A 379 -7.24 9.55 0.74
CA MET A 379 -7.01 9.21 2.15
C MET A 379 -8.17 8.42 2.78
N MET A 380 -9.40 8.58 2.30
CA MET A 380 -10.51 7.76 2.78
C MET A 380 -10.38 6.31 2.31
N GLN A 381 -9.92 6.07 1.07
CA GLN A 381 -9.63 4.71 0.59
C GLN A 381 -8.50 4.05 1.40
N ILE A 382 -7.47 4.83 1.77
CA ILE A 382 -6.37 4.34 2.62
C ILE A 382 -6.90 3.98 4.01
N SER A 383 -7.69 4.86 4.65
CA SER A 383 -8.30 4.54 5.94
C SER A 383 -9.20 3.32 5.87
N ALA A 384 -10.04 3.22 4.82
CA ALA A 384 -10.98 2.13 4.64
C ALA A 384 -10.30 0.77 4.46
N ILE A 385 -9.20 0.69 3.68
CA ILE A 385 -8.49 -0.58 3.51
C ILE A 385 -7.83 -1.04 4.81
N LEU A 386 -7.29 -0.13 5.60
CA LEU A 386 -6.75 -0.48 6.91
C LEU A 386 -7.85 -1.04 7.82
N ASP A 387 -9.05 -0.45 7.80
CA ASP A 387 -10.18 -0.96 8.59
C ASP A 387 -10.60 -2.39 8.18
N CYS A 388 -10.45 -2.77 6.91
CA CYS A 388 -10.73 -4.14 6.46
C CYS A 388 -9.78 -5.18 7.08
N PHE A 389 -8.58 -4.80 7.48
CA PHE A 389 -7.61 -5.69 8.11
C PHE A 389 -7.76 -5.79 9.64
N GLY A 390 -8.45 -4.84 10.28
CA GLY A 390 -8.67 -4.83 11.72
C GLY A 390 -9.28 -6.13 12.30
N PRO A 391 -10.32 -6.71 11.67
CA PRO A 391 -10.99 -7.93 12.14
C PRO A 391 -10.11 -9.18 12.18
N ILE A 392 -8.95 -9.20 11.51
CA ILE A 392 -8.02 -10.36 11.52
C ILE A 392 -7.40 -10.61 12.90
N ALA A 393 -7.58 -9.68 13.85
CA ALA A 393 -7.14 -9.81 15.23
C ALA A 393 -5.63 -10.08 15.41
N LYS A 394 -4.81 -9.60 14.48
CA LYS A 394 -3.35 -9.59 14.55
C LYS A 394 -2.81 -8.17 14.43
N PRO A 395 -1.73 -7.83 15.15
CA PRO A 395 -1.08 -6.53 14.97
C PRO A 395 -0.66 -6.32 13.51
N LEU A 396 -0.78 -5.07 13.04
CA LEU A 396 -0.31 -4.64 11.74
C LEU A 396 0.93 -3.74 11.86
N TYR A 397 1.84 -3.91 10.93
CA TYR A 397 3.00 -3.06 10.73
C TYR A 397 2.96 -2.53 9.29
N MET A 398 3.03 -1.22 9.11
CA MET A 398 3.24 -0.66 7.78
C MET A 398 4.73 -0.79 7.47
N THR A 399 5.11 -1.81 6.70
CA THR A 399 6.51 -2.24 6.57
C THR A 399 7.27 -1.55 5.45
N ASN A 400 6.54 -0.92 4.52
CA ASN A 400 7.14 -0.21 3.40
C ASN A 400 6.15 0.86 2.88
N VAL A 401 6.37 2.12 3.30
CA VAL A 401 5.57 3.28 2.84
C VAL A 401 6.45 4.14 1.97
N GLU A 402 5.99 4.41 0.74
CA GLU A 402 6.78 5.11 -0.26
C GLU A 402 5.90 5.97 -1.17
N ILE A 403 6.27 7.24 -1.34
CA ILE A 403 5.56 8.22 -2.17
C ILE A 403 6.58 9.21 -2.79
N PRO A 404 6.43 9.66 -4.06
CA PRO A 404 7.40 10.55 -4.69
C PRO A 404 7.31 11.99 -4.14
N SER A 405 8.42 12.71 -4.20
CA SER A 405 8.49 14.16 -3.97
C SER A 405 8.54 14.99 -5.26
N GLN A 406 8.44 14.35 -6.41
CA GLN A 406 8.56 15.00 -7.71
C GLN A 406 7.86 14.16 -8.78
N ASP A 407 7.20 14.84 -9.74
CA ASP A 407 6.69 14.15 -10.92
C ASP A 407 7.85 13.62 -11.79
N GLY A 408 7.69 12.42 -12.29
CA GLY A 408 8.65 11.78 -13.16
C GLY A 408 8.19 11.69 -14.61
N LYS A 409 8.90 10.88 -15.41
CA LYS A 409 8.57 10.56 -16.80
C LYS A 409 8.25 9.06 -16.95
N GLY A 410 7.55 8.69 -17.99
CA GLY A 410 7.21 7.31 -18.29
C GLY A 410 6.33 6.69 -17.21
N LEU A 411 6.80 5.63 -16.56
CA LEU A 411 6.03 4.94 -15.51
C LEU A 411 5.78 5.80 -14.25
N TYR A 412 6.55 6.87 -14.05
CA TYR A 412 6.45 7.78 -12.91
C TYR A 412 5.73 9.09 -13.24
N ASP A 413 5.21 9.23 -14.47
CA ASP A 413 4.39 10.38 -14.84
C ASP A 413 3.05 10.32 -14.09
N GLY A 414 2.72 11.36 -13.36
CA GLY A 414 1.47 11.47 -12.61
C GLY A 414 0.21 11.32 -13.46
N LYS A 415 0.30 11.56 -14.77
CA LYS A 415 -0.82 11.32 -15.70
C LYS A 415 -1.19 9.83 -15.79
N VAL A 416 -0.25 8.92 -15.55
CA VAL A 416 -0.44 7.46 -15.63
C VAL A 416 -0.27 6.75 -14.30
N ALA A 417 0.46 7.33 -13.35
CA ALA A 417 0.67 6.80 -12.00
C ALA A 417 -0.34 7.33 -10.97
N GLY A 418 -0.88 8.51 -11.23
CA GLY A 418 -1.77 9.25 -10.33
C GLY A 418 -1.09 10.42 -9.63
N ILE A 419 -1.87 11.40 -9.27
CA ILE A 419 -1.47 12.59 -8.51
C ILE A 419 -2.51 12.89 -7.44
N TRP A 420 -2.05 13.36 -6.28
CA TRP A 420 -2.89 13.70 -5.14
C TRP A 420 -2.77 15.20 -4.86
N HIS A 421 -3.87 15.93 -4.95
CA HIS A 421 -3.97 17.39 -4.82
C HIS A 421 -3.04 18.21 -5.76
N GLY A 422 -2.75 17.67 -6.94
CA GLY A 422 -1.87 18.29 -7.94
C GLY A 422 -0.55 17.53 -8.14
N GLN A 423 0.35 18.12 -8.92
CA GLN A 423 1.65 17.52 -9.24
C GLN A 423 2.49 17.27 -7.99
N TRP A 424 3.24 16.18 -8.00
CA TRP A 424 4.13 15.83 -6.89
C TRP A 424 5.24 16.86 -6.73
N ASN A 425 5.45 17.31 -5.52
CA ASN A 425 6.56 18.13 -5.06
C ASN A 425 6.81 17.83 -3.58
N GLU A 426 7.87 18.38 -2.98
CA GLU A 426 8.21 18.11 -1.58
C GLU A 426 7.07 18.43 -0.60
N SER A 427 6.35 19.54 -0.83
CA SER A 427 5.23 19.91 0.02
C SER A 427 4.07 18.92 -0.06
N ARG A 428 3.77 18.39 -1.27
CA ARG A 428 2.76 17.33 -1.44
C ARG A 428 3.18 16.03 -0.80
N GLN A 429 4.44 15.64 -0.96
CA GLN A 429 5.00 14.48 -0.26
C GLN A 429 4.85 14.63 1.25
N ALA A 430 5.24 15.77 1.80
CA ALA A 430 5.16 16.06 3.23
C ALA A 430 3.72 16.00 3.77
N GLN A 431 2.77 16.63 3.08
CA GLN A 431 1.36 16.61 3.44
C GLN A 431 0.78 15.18 3.39
N TRP A 432 1.07 14.43 2.33
CA TRP A 432 0.61 13.06 2.19
C TRP A 432 1.14 12.16 3.30
N ILE A 433 2.44 12.25 3.59
CA ILE A 433 3.11 11.45 4.62
C ILE A 433 2.52 11.77 6.01
N GLU A 434 2.34 13.03 6.36
CA GLU A 434 1.74 13.44 7.63
C GLU A 434 0.33 12.83 7.80
N GLN A 435 -0.51 12.95 6.78
CA GLN A 435 -1.86 12.42 6.82
C GLN A 435 -1.87 10.89 6.89
N PHE A 436 -1.01 10.24 6.12
CA PHE A 436 -0.86 8.78 6.16
C PHE A 436 -0.45 8.28 7.55
N TYR A 437 0.56 8.90 8.18
CA TYR A 437 1.00 8.53 9.53
C TYR A 437 -0.11 8.72 10.56
N LYS A 438 -0.85 9.83 10.50
CA LYS A 438 -2.00 10.06 11.37
C LYS A 438 -3.09 9.00 11.16
N ILE A 439 -3.44 8.68 9.91
CA ILE A 439 -4.43 7.65 9.59
C ILE A 439 -3.97 6.27 10.07
N ALA A 440 -2.75 5.86 9.74
CA ALA A 440 -2.25 4.55 10.11
C ALA A 440 -2.14 4.40 11.63
N LEU A 441 -1.49 5.35 12.31
CA LEU A 441 -1.27 5.30 13.75
C LEU A 441 -2.51 5.64 14.58
N SER A 442 -3.59 6.15 13.99
CA SER A 442 -4.90 6.28 14.66
C SER A 442 -5.54 4.91 14.92
N LYS A 443 -5.21 3.89 14.12
CA LYS A 443 -5.74 2.53 14.26
C LYS A 443 -4.98 1.79 15.37
N GLN A 444 -5.68 1.34 16.41
CA GLN A 444 -5.06 0.71 17.59
C GLN A 444 -4.26 -0.57 17.26
N TYR A 445 -4.66 -1.30 16.21
CA TYR A 445 -3.99 -2.50 15.75
C TYR A 445 -2.77 -2.23 14.84
N VAL A 446 -2.50 -0.97 14.44
CA VAL A 446 -1.29 -0.59 13.70
C VAL A 446 -0.21 -0.17 14.68
N ASN A 447 0.90 -0.92 14.73
CA ASN A 447 1.97 -0.72 15.71
C ASN A 447 3.07 0.23 15.25
N SER A 448 3.39 0.23 13.95
CA SER A 448 4.42 1.11 13.40
C SER A 448 4.18 1.43 11.93
N VAL A 449 4.81 2.52 11.51
CA VAL A 449 4.94 2.92 10.10
C VAL A 449 6.42 3.02 9.77
N THR A 450 6.89 2.17 8.86
CA THR A 450 8.26 2.14 8.35
C THR A 450 8.31 2.81 6.99
N TYR A 451 9.03 3.92 6.90
CA TYR A 451 9.27 4.61 5.62
C TYR A 451 10.35 3.87 4.81
N ALA A 452 10.17 3.81 3.49
CA ALA A 452 10.97 2.95 2.63
C ALA A 452 12.43 3.39 2.48
N ASN A 453 12.65 4.70 2.31
CA ASN A 453 13.95 5.25 1.97
C ASN A 453 14.21 6.55 2.76
N LEU A 454 15.32 6.62 3.48
CA LEU A 454 15.72 7.88 4.13
C LEU A 454 16.19 8.89 3.07
N ILE A 455 16.98 8.44 2.10
CA ILE A 455 17.58 9.28 1.03
C ILE A 455 16.99 8.93 -0.34
N ASP A 456 17.10 9.86 -1.27
CA ASP A 456 16.85 9.58 -2.68
C ASP A 456 17.96 8.67 -3.22
N THR A 457 17.56 7.53 -3.81
CA THR A 457 18.49 6.61 -4.48
C THR A 457 17.98 6.27 -5.88
N ALA A 458 18.89 6.00 -6.81
CA ALA A 458 18.56 5.60 -8.17
C ALA A 458 17.82 4.25 -8.22
N ASP A 459 18.07 3.38 -7.25
CA ASP A 459 17.52 2.03 -7.16
C ASP A 459 16.17 1.96 -6.41
N SER A 460 15.68 3.09 -5.90
CA SER A 460 14.37 3.16 -5.24
C SER A 460 13.25 2.73 -6.17
N SER A 461 12.28 1.98 -5.64
CA SER A 461 11.13 1.50 -6.43
C SER A 461 10.24 2.65 -6.92
N ILE A 462 10.18 3.73 -6.18
CA ILE A 462 9.61 5.02 -6.53
C ILE A 462 10.74 6.05 -6.53
N ARG A 463 10.94 6.73 -7.65
CA ARG A 463 11.98 7.76 -7.76
C ARG A 463 11.67 8.96 -6.89
N ASN A 464 12.72 9.59 -6.35
CA ASN A 464 12.61 10.78 -5.49
C ASN A 464 11.65 10.58 -4.31
N SER A 465 11.68 9.39 -3.70
CA SER A 465 10.82 9.04 -2.57
C SER A 465 11.47 9.24 -1.21
N GLY A 466 12.78 9.53 -1.16
CA GLY A 466 13.51 9.80 0.07
C GLY A 466 12.93 10.97 0.87
N LEU A 467 13.19 10.97 2.16
CA LEU A 467 12.90 12.09 3.06
C LEU A 467 14.03 13.14 3.02
N LEU A 468 15.21 12.72 2.58
CA LEU A 468 16.37 13.56 2.30
C LEU A 468 16.66 13.48 0.80
N THR A 469 17.38 14.48 0.28
CA THR A 469 17.99 14.40 -1.04
C THR A 469 19.14 13.39 -1.07
N ASP A 470 19.67 13.10 -2.24
CA ASP A 470 20.91 12.33 -2.42
C ASP A 470 22.15 12.99 -1.79
N GLU A 471 22.12 14.31 -1.56
CA GLU A 471 23.12 15.08 -0.83
C GLU A 471 22.87 15.14 0.69
N LEU A 472 21.94 14.35 1.21
CA LEU A 472 21.52 14.29 2.63
C LEU A 472 20.87 15.57 3.18
N GLU A 473 20.40 16.46 2.32
CA GLU A 473 19.63 17.62 2.73
C GLU A 473 18.21 17.23 3.11
N SER A 474 17.71 17.79 4.22
CA SER A 474 16.35 17.49 4.72
C SER A 474 15.29 18.11 3.83
N LYS A 475 14.44 17.27 3.22
CA LYS A 475 13.23 17.71 2.52
C LYS A 475 12.15 18.18 3.50
N GLU A 476 11.09 18.80 2.98
CA GLU A 476 9.93 19.22 3.78
C GLU A 476 9.28 18.02 4.50
N SER A 477 9.27 16.85 3.87
CA SER A 477 8.75 15.60 4.44
C SER A 477 9.50 15.13 5.69
N PHE A 478 10.83 15.25 5.73
CA PHE A 478 11.64 14.94 6.91
C PHE A 478 11.28 15.89 8.07
N ARG A 479 11.26 17.20 7.80
CA ARG A 479 10.92 18.22 8.80
C ARG A 479 9.51 18.05 9.35
N THR A 480 8.56 17.71 8.49
CA THR A 480 7.16 17.46 8.88
C THR A 480 7.01 16.22 9.75
N LEU A 481 7.64 15.10 9.37
CA LEU A 481 7.65 13.90 10.20
C LEU A 481 8.34 14.11 11.54
N LYS A 482 9.45 14.86 11.58
CA LYS A 482 10.13 15.22 12.82
C LYS A 482 9.21 16.03 13.72
N LYS A 483 8.52 17.02 13.19
CA LYS A 483 7.54 17.82 13.96
C LYS A 483 6.42 16.95 14.55
N LEU A 484 5.92 15.99 13.78
CA LEU A 484 4.91 15.04 14.22
C LEU A 484 5.45 14.14 15.35
N HIS A 485 6.66 13.59 15.19
CA HIS A 485 7.36 12.77 16.18
C HIS A 485 7.58 13.55 17.49
N ASP A 486 8.14 14.76 17.41
CA ASP A 486 8.45 15.58 18.58
C ASP A 486 7.17 16.00 19.32
N GLY A 487 6.07 16.24 18.60
CA GLY A 487 4.76 16.51 19.19
C GLY A 487 4.21 15.37 20.06
N ILE A 488 4.67 14.13 19.84
CA ILE A 488 4.29 12.95 20.64
C ILE A 488 5.27 12.70 21.79
N PHE A 489 6.58 12.79 21.52
CA PHE A 489 7.61 12.25 22.41
C PHE A 489 8.42 13.30 23.18
N SER A 490 8.26 14.60 22.88
CA SER A 490 8.95 15.71 23.60
C SER A 490 8.09 16.35 24.69
N ARG A 491 6.97 15.70 25.06
CA ARG A 491 6.10 16.13 26.18
C ARG A 491 6.53 15.55 27.50
#